data_5e1dbcd1c7d1c64db10ef6fd4b23930c
#
_entry.id   5e1dbcd1c7d1c64db10ef6fd4b23930c
#
_cell.length_a   1.000
_cell.length_b   1.000
_cell.length_c   1.000
_cell.angle_alpha   90.00
_cell.angle_beta   90.00
_cell.angle_gamma   90.00
#
_symmetry.space_group_name_H-M   'P 1'
#
loop_
_entity.id
_entity.type
_entity.pdbx_description
1 polymer ?
#
loop_
_entity_poly.entity_id
_entity_poly.type
_entity_poly.pdbx_seq_one_letter_code
_entity_poly.pdbx_strand_id
1 'polypeptide(L)'
;MKAQLEAIRTGALEAIAGTQAIADLESLRVKYLGKKGELTAVLKQMGRLSAEERPAMGQMANEVRTRLEAAIETQSSLLSQKALETRLKLEALDVTIPGKRQSVGHKHPMYSVLDEMKEIFLNMGFEIMDGPEIEQADYNFTKLNAPENHPSRDWTDTFYLKEDSSVLLRSQTSPMQIRAMETYGVPIRMISAGRVYRKDEVDATHSPMFHQIEGLVVDKGITMADLKGTLNAVIREIYGPETVTRFRPHHFPFTEPSCEVDIQCYKCGGKGCPTCKGEGWIEILGAGMVHPKVLRGCGIDPEEYSGFAFGMGLERLALGQYKISDMRLIFENDIRFLEQF
;
A
#
# COMPACT_ATOMS: atom_id res chain seq x y z
N MET A 1 51.55 -32.58 62.99
CA MET A 1 51.27 -32.56 61.53
C MET A 1 49.85 -33.00 61.15
N LYS A 2 49.35 -34.15 61.69
CA LYS A 2 47.96 -34.59 61.40
C LYS A 2 46.89 -33.53 61.77
N ALA A 3 46.99 -32.94 63.00
CA ALA A 3 46.09 -31.86 63.44
C ALA A 3 46.18 -30.59 62.59
N GLN A 4 47.40 -30.31 62.04
CA GLN A 4 47.53 -29.17 61.11
C GLN A 4 46.91 -29.39 59.77
N LEU A 5 47.03 -30.61 59.21
CA LEU A 5 46.35 -30.95 57.97
C LEU A 5 44.80 -30.91 58.08
N GLU A 6 44.25 -31.36 59.23
CA GLU A 6 42.87 -31.25 59.55
C GLU A 6 42.33 -29.81 59.71
N ALA A 7 43.14 -28.98 60.42
CA ALA A 7 42.83 -27.56 60.56
C ALA A 7 42.84 -26.81 59.22
N ILE A 8 43.82 -27.10 58.34
CA ILE A 8 43.83 -26.56 56.98
C ILE A 8 42.66 -27.02 56.17
N ARG A 9 42.33 -28.31 56.27
CA ARG A 9 41.15 -28.85 55.57
C ARG A 9 39.85 -28.11 55.97
N THR A 10 39.60 -28.03 57.28
CA THR A 10 38.37 -27.41 57.78
C THR A 10 38.30 -25.92 57.46
N GLY A 11 39.36 -25.18 57.78
CA GLY A 11 39.38 -23.74 57.52
C GLY A 11 39.35 -23.36 56.00
N ALA A 12 39.99 -24.19 55.18
CA ALA A 12 39.92 -23.97 53.72
C ALA A 12 38.53 -24.28 53.15
N LEU A 13 37.84 -25.38 53.58
CA LEU A 13 36.49 -25.73 53.13
C LEU A 13 35.47 -24.68 53.56
N GLU A 14 35.57 -24.16 54.78
CA GLU A 14 34.71 -23.08 55.28
C GLU A 14 34.95 -21.79 54.49
N ALA A 15 36.20 -21.40 54.22
CA ALA A 15 36.49 -20.22 53.44
C ALA A 15 36.04 -20.36 52.00
N ILE A 16 36.21 -21.53 51.37
CA ILE A 16 35.73 -21.81 49.99
C ILE A 16 34.19 -21.72 49.93
N ALA A 17 33.51 -22.33 50.88
CA ALA A 17 32.02 -22.32 50.93
C ALA A 17 31.45 -20.92 51.16
N GLY A 18 32.16 -20.07 51.93
CA GLY A 18 31.74 -18.68 52.19
C GLY A 18 32.05 -17.69 51.07
N THR A 19 32.80 -18.09 50.03
CA THR A 19 33.24 -17.20 48.99
C THR A 19 32.10 -16.85 48.03
N GLN A 20 31.97 -15.55 47.71
CA GLN A 20 30.91 -15.04 46.83
C GLN A 20 31.43 -14.52 45.47
N ALA A 21 32.73 -14.40 45.30
CA ALA A 21 33.34 -13.94 44.05
C ALA A 21 34.38 -14.92 43.52
N ILE A 22 34.46 -15.10 42.21
CA ILE A 22 35.43 -16.01 41.56
C ILE A 22 36.86 -15.57 41.80
N ALA A 23 37.13 -14.26 41.86
CA ALA A 23 38.46 -13.72 42.14
C ALA A 23 38.97 -14.08 43.56
N ASP A 24 38.05 -14.08 44.54
CA ASP A 24 38.38 -14.47 45.91
C ASP A 24 38.66 -15.98 46.01
N LEU A 25 37.89 -16.80 45.24
CA LEU A 25 38.08 -18.25 45.18
C LEU A 25 39.47 -18.60 44.60
N GLU A 26 39.91 -17.88 43.58
CA GLU A 26 41.26 -18.07 42.99
C GLU A 26 42.35 -17.66 44.00
N SER A 27 42.10 -16.60 44.76
CA SER A 27 42.99 -16.18 45.84
C SER A 27 43.10 -17.24 46.91
N LEU A 28 42.00 -17.89 47.31
CA LEU A 28 42.01 -19.02 48.25
C LEU A 28 42.73 -20.26 47.68
N ARG A 29 42.54 -20.53 46.39
CA ARG A 29 43.29 -21.58 45.70
C ARG A 29 44.80 -21.40 45.81
N VAL A 30 45.28 -20.19 45.53
CA VAL A 30 46.70 -19.83 45.66
C VAL A 30 47.17 -19.93 47.09
N LYS A 31 46.35 -19.45 48.07
CA LYS A 31 46.67 -19.49 49.49
C LYS A 31 46.84 -20.91 50.01
N TYR A 32 45.97 -21.84 49.66
CA TYR A 32 46.05 -23.20 50.22
C TYR A 32 46.83 -24.18 49.33
N LEU A 33 46.66 -24.11 48.00
CA LEU A 33 47.23 -25.09 47.06
C LEU A 33 48.39 -24.56 46.22
N GLY A 34 48.74 -23.28 46.34
CA GLY A 34 49.78 -22.64 45.57
C GLY A 34 51.23 -23.20 45.94
N LYS A 35 52.18 -22.86 45.09
CA LYS A 35 53.62 -23.27 45.33
C LYS A 35 54.20 -22.90 46.75
N LYS A 36 53.67 -21.82 47.30
CA LYS A 36 53.97 -21.34 48.68
C LYS A 36 52.76 -21.46 49.61
N GLY A 37 51.72 -22.20 49.20
CA GLY A 37 50.52 -22.34 49.96
C GLY A 37 50.64 -23.17 51.21
N GLU A 38 49.65 -23.04 52.10
CA GLU A 38 49.70 -23.64 53.44
C GLU A 38 49.83 -25.18 53.39
N LEU A 39 49.11 -25.87 52.49
CA LEU A 39 49.24 -27.31 52.30
C LEU A 39 50.65 -27.69 51.80
N THR A 40 51.23 -26.91 50.87
CA THR A 40 52.58 -27.15 50.35
C THR A 40 53.64 -26.94 51.40
N ALA A 41 53.48 -25.99 52.34
CA ALA A 41 54.37 -25.75 53.44
C ALA A 41 54.42 -26.93 54.43
N VAL A 42 53.21 -27.54 54.70
CA VAL A 42 53.19 -28.74 55.55
C VAL A 42 53.82 -29.93 54.82
N LEU A 43 53.60 -30.11 53.53
CA LEU A 43 54.26 -31.16 52.75
C LEU A 43 55.75 -31.07 52.73
N LYS A 44 56.39 -29.87 52.71
CA LYS A 44 57.83 -29.66 52.81
C LYS A 44 58.38 -30.09 54.15
N GLN A 45 57.64 -30.10 55.27
CA GLN A 45 58.08 -30.55 56.56
C GLN A 45 58.02 -32.08 56.70
N MET A 46 57.42 -32.83 55.74
CA MET A 46 57.37 -34.30 55.73
C MET A 46 58.80 -34.93 55.73
N GLY A 47 59.79 -34.21 55.21
CA GLY A 47 61.19 -34.71 55.27
C GLY A 47 61.70 -34.95 56.68
N ARG A 48 61.06 -34.44 57.72
CA ARG A 48 61.43 -34.59 59.14
C ARG A 48 60.77 -35.76 59.85
N LEU A 49 59.88 -36.50 59.15
CA LEU A 49 59.17 -37.65 59.70
C LEU A 49 59.94 -38.95 59.50
N SER A 50 59.59 -39.96 60.32
CA SER A 50 60.16 -41.31 60.19
C SER A 50 59.74 -41.98 58.90
N ALA A 51 60.52 -42.97 58.42
CA ALA A 51 60.22 -43.68 57.17
C ALA A 51 58.85 -44.41 57.21
N GLU A 52 58.37 -44.80 58.36
CA GLU A 52 57.02 -45.47 58.52
C GLU A 52 55.84 -44.52 58.56
N GLU A 53 56.00 -43.27 59.01
CA GLU A 53 54.96 -42.28 59.07
C GLU A 53 54.73 -41.51 57.77
N ARG A 54 55.70 -41.43 56.90
CA ARG A 54 55.67 -40.64 55.63
C ARG A 54 54.55 -41.09 54.69
N PRO A 55 54.35 -42.41 54.45
CA PRO A 55 53.29 -42.85 53.51
C PRO A 55 51.89 -42.44 53.99
N ALA A 56 51.57 -42.65 55.25
CA ALA A 56 50.26 -42.32 55.81
C ALA A 56 49.95 -40.82 55.81
N MET A 57 50.99 -39.99 56.10
CA MET A 57 50.87 -38.54 56.03
C MET A 57 50.78 -38.03 54.61
N GLY A 58 51.45 -38.67 53.65
CA GLY A 58 51.44 -38.34 52.24
C GLY A 58 49.98 -38.63 51.64
N GLN A 59 49.43 -39.76 52.04
CA GLN A 59 48.07 -40.13 51.66
C GLN A 59 47.06 -39.12 52.18
N MET A 60 47.19 -38.77 53.50
CA MET A 60 46.27 -37.79 54.13
C MET A 60 46.38 -36.40 53.48
N ALA A 61 47.61 -35.92 53.19
CA ALA A 61 47.82 -34.64 52.50
C ALA A 61 47.24 -34.65 51.09
N ASN A 62 47.34 -35.79 50.41
CA ASN A 62 46.79 -35.94 49.07
C ASN A 62 45.20 -35.98 49.11
N GLU A 63 44.61 -36.63 50.09
CA GLU A 63 43.16 -36.59 50.33
C GLU A 63 42.66 -35.18 50.62
N VAL A 64 43.38 -34.42 51.44
CA VAL A 64 43.05 -33.01 51.72
C VAL A 64 43.10 -32.19 50.44
N ARG A 65 44.18 -32.36 49.64
CA ARG A 65 44.34 -31.69 48.36
C ARG A 65 43.19 -31.99 47.41
N THR A 66 42.87 -33.25 47.18
CA THR A 66 41.79 -33.67 46.29
C THR A 66 40.44 -33.09 46.73
N ARG A 67 40.15 -33.10 48.05
CA ARG A 67 38.91 -32.51 48.61
C ARG A 67 38.85 -31.01 48.40
N LEU A 68 39.97 -30.25 48.58
CA LEU A 68 40.00 -28.82 48.34
C LEU A 68 39.87 -28.48 46.87
N GLU A 69 40.51 -29.24 45.99
CA GLU A 69 40.37 -29.06 44.52
C GLU A 69 38.93 -29.28 44.10
N ALA A 70 38.31 -30.35 44.56
CA ALA A 70 36.88 -30.64 44.26
C ALA A 70 35.94 -29.55 44.83
N ALA A 71 36.20 -29.04 46.06
CA ALA A 71 35.39 -27.98 46.65
C ALA A 71 35.52 -26.65 45.86
N ILE A 72 36.75 -26.33 45.43
CA ILE A 72 37.01 -25.13 44.59
C ILE A 72 36.28 -25.24 43.26
N GLU A 73 36.34 -26.39 42.59
CA GLU A 73 35.65 -26.62 41.30
C GLU A 73 34.17 -26.52 41.42
N THR A 74 33.59 -27.12 42.49
CA THR A 74 32.14 -27.05 42.78
C THR A 74 31.71 -25.62 43.03
N GLN A 75 32.45 -24.86 43.87
CA GLN A 75 32.11 -23.48 44.19
C GLN A 75 32.30 -22.56 42.97
N SER A 76 33.32 -22.80 42.14
CA SER A 76 33.56 -22.07 40.90
C SER A 76 32.39 -22.25 39.93
N SER A 77 31.92 -23.48 39.78
CA SER A 77 30.74 -23.78 38.93
C SER A 77 29.47 -23.08 39.43
N LEU A 78 29.24 -23.10 40.76
CA LEU A 78 28.09 -22.41 41.36
C LEU A 78 28.13 -20.90 41.17
N LEU A 79 29.32 -20.28 41.39
CA LEU A 79 29.48 -18.84 41.19
C LEU A 79 29.34 -18.44 39.74
N SER A 80 29.89 -19.23 38.81
CA SER A 80 29.76 -19.03 37.36
C SER A 80 28.29 -19.12 36.91
N GLN A 81 27.57 -20.11 37.41
CA GLN A 81 26.14 -20.26 37.11
C GLN A 81 25.34 -19.08 37.62
N LYS A 82 25.54 -18.65 38.87
CA LYS A 82 24.89 -17.47 39.46
C LYS A 82 25.18 -16.20 38.68
N ALA A 83 26.44 -16.01 38.27
CA ALA A 83 26.86 -14.87 37.46
C ALA A 83 26.14 -14.89 36.10
N LEU A 84 26.05 -16.07 35.44
CA LEU A 84 25.32 -16.24 34.18
C LEU A 84 23.84 -15.96 34.35
N GLU A 85 23.18 -16.51 35.38
CA GLU A 85 21.78 -16.27 35.66
C GLU A 85 21.48 -14.78 35.90
N THR A 86 22.35 -14.11 36.65
CA THR A 86 22.23 -12.66 36.89
C THR A 86 22.36 -11.87 35.59
N ARG A 87 23.35 -12.22 34.76
CA ARG A 87 23.55 -11.60 33.45
C ARG A 87 22.34 -11.81 32.54
N LEU A 88 21.84 -13.05 32.45
CA LEU A 88 20.66 -13.36 31.61
C LEU A 88 19.44 -12.60 32.08
N LYS A 89 19.25 -12.41 33.40
CA LYS A 89 18.14 -11.59 33.92
C LYS A 89 18.29 -10.11 33.55
N LEU A 90 19.49 -9.57 33.59
CA LEU A 90 19.75 -8.17 33.22
C LEU A 90 19.64 -7.93 31.71
N GLU A 91 20.02 -8.93 30.92
CA GLU A 91 19.97 -8.89 29.45
C GLU A 91 18.59 -9.30 28.91
N ALA A 92 17.64 -9.69 29.75
CA ALA A 92 16.29 -10.09 29.33
C ALA A 92 15.56 -8.91 28.67
N LEU A 93 15.16 -9.11 27.42
CA LEU A 93 14.35 -8.15 26.67
C LEU A 93 12.88 -8.57 26.73
N ASP A 94 12.01 -7.60 26.97
CA ASP A 94 10.57 -7.81 26.87
C ASP A 94 10.17 -7.90 25.39
N VAL A 95 10.05 -9.12 24.89
CA VAL A 95 9.64 -9.41 23.50
C VAL A 95 8.15 -9.18 23.26
N THR A 96 7.36 -8.87 24.30
CA THR A 96 5.93 -8.55 24.14
C THR A 96 5.68 -7.09 23.76
N ILE A 97 6.73 -6.22 23.88
CA ILE A 97 6.66 -4.84 23.41
C ILE A 97 6.47 -4.84 21.90
N PRO A 98 5.40 -4.20 21.37
CA PRO A 98 5.17 -4.15 19.94
C PRO A 98 6.35 -3.52 19.21
N GLY A 99 6.83 -4.16 18.15
CA GLY A 99 7.83 -3.61 17.26
C GLY A 99 7.30 -2.35 16.54
N LYS A 100 8.20 -1.57 15.97
CA LYS A 100 7.84 -0.43 15.13
C LYS A 100 7.06 -0.96 13.91
N ARG A 101 5.77 -0.63 13.81
CA ARG A 101 4.98 -0.95 12.62
C ARG A 101 5.53 -0.16 11.45
N GLN A 102 5.85 -0.84 10.36
CA GLN A 102 6.07 -0.18 9.09
C GLN A 102 4.72 0.29 8.56
N SER A 103 4.60 1.56 8.19
CA SER A 103 3.44 2.04 7.47
C SER A 103 3.48 1.46 6.06
N VAL A 104 2.48 0.67 5.71
CA VAL A 104 2.27 0.23 4.34
C VAL A 104 1.62 1.40 3.60
N GLY A 105 2.15 1.75 2.43
CA GLY A 105 1.53 2.78 1.59
C GLY A 105 0.16 2.32 1.09
N HIS A 106 -0.76 3.27 0.93
CA HIS A 106 -2.11 3.05 0.42
C HIS A 106 -2.25 3.64 -0.98
N LYS A 107 -3.10 3.03 -1.79
CA LYS A 107 -3.41 3.55 -3.12
C LYS A 107 -4.37 4.73 -2.97
N HIS A 108 -4.13 5.80 -3.73
CA HIS A 108 -5.03 6.94 -3.75
C HIS A 108 -6.43 6.50 -4.22
N PRO A 109 -7.55 6.92 -3.56
CA PRO A 109 -8.90 6.45 -3.88
C PRO A 109 -9.30 6.63 -5.35
N MET A 110 -8.86 7.70 -6.01
CA MET A 110 -9.07 7.91 -7.44
C MET A 110 -8.45 6.81 -8.31
N TYR A 111 -7.21 6.40 -7.99
CA TYR A 111 -6.56 5.33 -8.76
C TYR A 111 -7.15 3.95 -8.45
N SER A 112 -7.72 3.75 -7.26
CA SER A 112 -8.46 2.53 -6.95
C SER A 112 -9.73 2.41 -7.80
N VAL A 113 -10.50 3.50 -7.92
CA VAL A 113 -11.68 3.56 -8.81
C VAL A 113 -11.27 3.40 -10.28
N LEU A 114 -10.19 4.05 -10.71
CA LEU A 114 -9.72 3.94 -12.10
C LEU A 114 -9.36 2.51 -12.46
N ASP A 115 -8.67 1.79 -11.56
CA ASP A 115 -8.30 0.40 -11.84
C ASP A 115 -9.51 -0.53 -11.84
N GLU A 116 -10.46 -0.34 -10.93
CA GLU A 116 -11.72 -1.07 -10.91
C GLU A 116 -12.50 -0.87 -12.23
N MET A 117 -12.60 0.38 -12.69
CA MET A 117 -13.22 0.70 -13.96
C MET A 117 -12.52 0.05 -15.16
N LYS A 118 -11.17 0.10 -15.17
CA LYS A 118 -10.39 -0.56 -16.21
C LYS A 118 -10.62 -2.08 -16.21
N GLU A 119 -10.67 -2.69 -15.05
CA GLU A 119 -10.92 -4.14 -14.91
C GLU A 119 -12.30 -4.53 -15.43
N ILE A 120 -13.35 -3.77 -15.09
CA ILE A 120 -14.71 -3.99 -15.59
C ILE A 120 -14.71 -3.98 -17.13
N PHE A 121 -14.13 -2.94 -17.76
CA PHE A 121 -14.13 -2.83 -19.21
C PHE A 121 -13.24 -3.88 -19.90
N LEU A 122 -12.09 -4.22 -19.33
CA LEU A 122 -11.23 -5.32 -19.83
C LEU A 122 -12.00 -6.65 -19.84
N ASN A 123 -12.75 -6.95 -18.79
CA ASN A 123 -13.58 -8.15 -18.69
C ASN A 123 -14.73 -8.16 -19.72
N MET A 124 -15.12 -6.98 -20.21
CA MET A 124 -16.10 -6.83 -21.30
C MET A 124 -15.47 -6.82 -22.70
N GLY A 125 -14.15 -7.04 -22.80
CA GLY A 125 -13.42 -7.11 -24.07
C GLY A 125 -13.04 -5.76 -24.66
N PHE A 126 -12.95 -4.70 -23.84
CA PHE A 126 -12.40 -3.42 -24.26
C PHE A 126 -10.87 -3.40 -24.14
N GLU A 127 -10.20 -2.69 -25.02
CA GLU A 127 -8.78 -2.40 -24.95
C GLU A 127 -8.55 -1.04 -24.30
N ILE A 128 -7.49 -0.90 -23.52
CA ILE A 128 -7.12 0.37 -22.89
C ILE A 128 -6.16 1.11 -23.81
N MET A 129 -6.52 2.34 -24.16
CA MET A 129 -5.70 3.21 -25.04
C MET A 129 -5.46 4.54 -24.36
N ASP A 130 -4.17 4.94 -24.31
CA ASP A 130 -3.75 6.20 -23.72
C ASP A 130 -3.46 7.24 -24.79
N GLY A 131 -3.77 8.50 -24.50
CA GLY A 131 -3.53 9.63 -25.38
C GLY A 131 -2.86 10.81 -24.68
N PRO A 132 -2.34 11.77 -25.45
CA PRO A 132 -1.63 12.94 -24.91
C PRO A 132 -2.58 13.87 -24.14
N GLU A 133 -2.09 14.48 -23.06
CA GLU A 133 -2.82 15.53 -22.33
C GLU A 133 -2.72 16.89 -23.02
N ILE A 134 -1.58 17.16 -23.70
CA ILE A 134 -1.42 18.31 -24.57
C ILE A 134 -1.89 17.91 -25.95
N GLU A 135 -2.98 18.52 -26.41
CA GLU A 135 -3.69 18.09 -27.61
C GLU A 135 -3.81 19.22 -28.65
N GLN A 136 -4.00 18.84 -29.89
CA GLN A 136 -4.34 19.76 -30.96
C GLN A 136 -5.84 20.07 -30.94
N ALA A 137 -6.19 21.34 -31.17
CA ALA A 137 -7.59 21.77 -31.22
C ALA A 137 -8.40 21.03 -32.29
N ASP A 138 -7.75 20.56 -33.35
CA ASP A 138 -8.36 19.75 -34.39
C ASP A 138 -8.91 18.42 -33.84
N TYR A 139 -8.11 17.71 -33.04
CA TYR A 139 -8.53 16.47 -32.39
C TYR A 139 -9.54 16.69 -31.25
N ASN A 140 -9.33 17.77 -30.47
CA ASN A 140 -10.20 18.02 -29.31
C ASN A 140 -11.59 18.54 -29.68
N PHE A 141 -11.71 19.15 -30.87
CA PHE A 141 -12.94 19.81 -31.30
C PHE A 141 -13.37 19.49 -32.74
N THR A 142 -12.55 19.84 -33.76
CA THR A 142 -12.97 19.82 -35.16
C THR A 142 -13.34 18.43 -35.64
N LYS A 143 -12.48 17.45 -35.43
CA LYS A 143 -12.71 16.04 -35.75
C LYS A 143 -13.84 15.41 -34.95
N LEU A 144 -14.16 15.97 -33.78
CA LEU A 144 -15.30 15.62 -32.95
C LEU A 144 -16.57 16.39 -33.32
N ASN A 145 -16.61 16.97 -34.53
CA ASN A 145 -17.77 17.70 -35.05
C ASN A 145 -18.22 18.90 -34.19
N ALA A 146 -17.37 19.40 -33.28
CA ALA A 146 -17.67 20.62 -32.54
C ALA A 146 -17.42 21.84 -33.46
N PRO A 147 -18.43 22.70 -33.72
CA PRO A 147 -18.30 23.84 -34.61
C PRO A 147 -17.35 24.92 -34.04
N GLU A 148 -16.87 25.84 -34.88
CA GLU A 148 -15.93 26.88 -34.44
C GLU A 148 -16.48 27.80 -33.35
N ASN A 149 -17.79 28.03 -33.38
CA ASN A 149 -18.50 28.85 -32.39
C ASN A 149 -19.04 28.05 -31.20
N HIS A 150 -18.58 26.82 -31.00
CA HIS A 150 -19.02 26.02 -29.85
C HIS A 150 -18.51 26.63 -28.54
N PRO A 151 -19.37 26.78 -27.49
CA PRO A 151 -18.95 27.42 -26.22
C PRO A 151 -17.71 26.80 -25.60
N SER A 152 -17.55 25.50 -25.62
CA SER A 152 -16.37 24.81 -25.07
C SER A 152 -15.04 25.16 -25.75
N ARG A 153 -15.06 25.84 -26.89
CA ARG A 153 -13.85 26.38 -27.55
C ARG A 153 -13.46 27.75 -27.01
N ASP A 154 -14.28 28.37 -26.20
CA ASP A 154 -13.98 29.70 -25.65
C ASP A 154 -12.75 29.64 -24.73
N TRP A 155 -12.00 30.73 -24.73
CA TRP A 155 -10.85 30.91 -23.83
C TRP A 155 -11.24 30.94 -22.35
N THR A 156 -12.49 31.17 -22.05
CA THR A 156 -13.05 31.09 -20.68
C THR A 156 -13.18 29.67 -20.18
N ASP A 157 -13.33 28.67 -21.08
CA ASP A 157 -13.59 27.29 -20.73
C ASP A 157 -12.38 26.37 -20.96
N THR A 158 -11.51 26.72 -21.93
CA THR A 158 -10.40 25.88 -22.38
C THR A 158 -9.02 26.51 -22.09
N PHE A 159 -8.08 25.69 -21.61
CA PHE A 159 -6.67 26.08 -21.42
C PHE A 159 -5.90 25.93 -22.73
N TYR A 160 -5.77 27.02 -23.50
CA TYR A 160 -4.92 27.05 -24.68
C TYR A 160 -3.47 27.33 -24.30
N LEU A 161 -2.53 26.66 -24.97
CA LEU A 161 -1.09 26.80 -24.76
C LEU A 161 -0.43 27.71 -25.82
N LYS A 162 -1.16 28.04 -26.90
CA LYS A 162 -0.73 28.95 -27.96
C LYS A 162 -1.79 30.00 -28.23
N GLU A 163 -1.36 31.19 -28.58
CA GLU A 163 -2.22 32.33 -28.94
C GLU A 163 -3.13 32.07 -30.14
N ASP A 164 -2.70 31.23 -31.08
CA ASP A 164 -3.48 30.82 -32.26
C ASP A 164 -4.55 29.76 -31.93
N SER A 165 -4.70 29.40 -30.66
CA SER A 165 -5.65 28.38 -30.18
C SER A 165 -5.47 26.99 -30.81
N SER A 166 -4.29 26.71 -31.42
CA SER A 166 -4.03 25.43 -32.10
C SER A 166 -3.69 24.28 -31.16
N VAL A 167 -3.15 24.59 -29.97
CA VAL A 167 -2.70 23.63 -28.97
C VAL A 167 -3.28 23.97 -27.59
N LEU A 168 -3.78 22.96 -26.91
CA LEU A 168 -4.51 23.11 -25.64
C LEU A 168 -4.21 21.95 -24.66
N LEU A 169 -4.60 22.10 -23.40
CA LEU A 169 -4.81 20.98 -22.50
C LEU A 169 -6.17 20.36 -22.81
N ARG A 170 -6.21 19.05 -23.10
CA ARG A 170 -7.44 18.38 -23.53
C ARG A 170 -8.58 18.59 -22.51
N SER A 171 -9.75 18.97 -22.99
CA SER A 171 -10.94 19.18 -22.18
C SER A 171 -11.76 17.91 -21.96
N GLN A 172 -11.38 16.82 -22.63
CA GLN A 172 -12.02 15.50 -22.62
C GLN A 172 -11.03 14.44 -23.11
N THR A 173 -11.31 13.17 -22.88
CA THR A 173 -10.49 12.06 -23.41
C THR A 173 -10.93 11.62 -24.80
N SER A 174 -12.02 12.19 -25.35
CA SER A 174 -12.56 11.90 -26.69
C SER A 174 -11.58 12.03 -27.87
N PRO A 175 -10.55 12.91 -27.86
CA PRO A 175 -9.53 12.91 -28.91
C PRO A 175 -8.89 11.54 -29.16
N MET A 176 -8.79 10.71 -28.11
CA MET A 176 -8.24 9.37 -28.27
C MET A 176 -9.12 8.46 -29.10
N GLN A 177 -10.44 8.67 -29.14
CA GLN A 177 -11.37 7.94 -30.00
C GLN A 177 -11.03 8.16 -31.47
N ILE A 178 -10.75 9.42 -31.85
CA ILE A 178 -10.34 9.79 -33.23
C ILE A 178 -9.00 9.15 -33.55
N ARG A 179 -8.00 9.29 -32.66
CA ARG A 179 -6.65 8.73 -32.86
C ARG A 179 -6.71 7.20 -33.01
N ALA A 180 -7.54 6.55 -32.22
CA ALA A 180 -7.74 5.10 -32.28
C ALA A 180 -8.34 4.65 -33.62
N MET A 181 -9.42 5.31 -34.07
CA MET A 181 -10.03 5.01 -35.38
C MET A 181 -9.08 5.26 -36.55
N GLU A 182 -8.32 6.35 -36.52
CA GLU A 182 -7.34 6.67 -37.58
C GLU A 182 -6.15 5.69 -37.59
N THR A 183 -5.74 5.18 -36.43
CA THR A 183 -4.55 4.33 -36.32
C THR A 183 -4.84 2.87 -36.55
N TYR A 184 -5.93 2.37 -35.94
CA TYR A 184 -6.24 0.94 -35.91
C TYR A 184 -7.41 0.55 -36.84
N GLY A 185 -8.21 1.54 -37.29
CA GLY A 185 -9.39 1.29 -38.11
C GLY A 185 -10.52 0.66 -37.30
N VAL A 186 -11.40 -0.08 -38.02
CA VAL A 186 -12.55 -0.77 -37.42
C VAL A 186 -12.53 -2.25 -37.81
N PRO A 187 -13.07 -3.17 -36.99
CA PRO A 187 -13.82 -2.91 -35.76
C PRO A 187 -12.92 -2.48 -34.60
N ILE A 188 -13.47 -1.65 -33.68
CA ILE A 188 -12.74 -1.17 -32.51
C ILE A 188 -13.65 -1.18 -31.27
N ARG A 189 -13.07 -1.54 -30.14
CA ARG A 189 -13.70 -1.50 -28.82
C ARG A 189 -12.64 -1.05 -27.81
N MET A 190 -12.70 0.20 -27.39
CA MET A 190 -11.65 0.78 -26.54
C MET A 190 -12.19 1.65 -25.42
N ILE A 191 -11.43 1.79 -24.37
CA ILE A 191 -11.55 2.85 -23.37
C ILE A 191 -10.29 3.69 -23.33
N SER A 192 -10.45 4.97 -23.04
CA SER A 192 -9.36 5.88 -22.71
C SER A 192 -9.68 6.58 -21.39
N ALA A 193 -8.72 6.60 -20.48
CA ALA A 193 -8.88 7.26 -19.19
C ALA A 193 -7.70 8.18 -18.90
N GLY A 194 -7.95 9.30 -18.25
CA GLY A 194 -6.87 10.20 -17.87
C GLY A 194 -7.37 11.57 -17.45
N ARG A 195 -6.40 12.43 -17.17
CA ARG A 195 -6.64 13.82 -16.77
C ARG A 195 -7.17 14.63 -17.92
N VAL A 196 -8.11 15.51 -17.60
CA VAL A 196 -8.71 16.50 -18.48
C VAL A 196 -8.79 17.83 -17.75
N TYR A 197 -8.91 18.93 -18.52
CA TYR A 197 -8.71 20.27 -18.01
C TYR A 197 -9.79 21.21 -18.54
N ARG A 198 -10.45 21.94 -17.63
CA ARG A 198 -11.43 22.98 -17.93
C ARG A 198 -11.20 24.17 -17.01
N LYS A 199 -11.49 25.37 -17.46
CA LYS A 199 -11.35 26.59 -16.63
C LYS A 199 -12.52 26.76 -15.64
N ASP A 200 -12.88 25.68 -14.97
CA ASP A 200 -13.91 25.71 -13.94
C ASP A 200 -13.34 26.30 -12.63
N GLU A 201 -14.19 27.01 -11.90
CA GLU A 201 -13.86 27.45 -10.54
C GLU A 201 -13.86 26.25 -9.59
N VAL A 202 -12.92 26.30 -8.61
CA VAL A 202 -12.79 25.21 -7.63
C VAL A 202 -13.89 25.29 -6.59
N ASP A 203 -14.75 24.28 -6.56
CA ASP A 203 -15.77 24.11 -5.54
C ASP A 203 -15.86 22.65 -5.03
N ALA A 204 -16.90 22.31 -4.27
CA ALA A 204 -17.09 20.95 -3.75
C ALA A 204 -17.36 19.89 -4.84
N THR A 205 -17.66 20.32 -6.09
CA THR A 205 -18.11 19.47 -7.20
C THR A 205 -17.35 19.70 -8.51
N HIS A 206 -16.51 20.73 -8.58
CA HIS A 206 -15.74 21.11 -9.76
C HIS A 206 -14.26 21.32 -9.41
N SER A 207 -13.40 20.94 -10.35
CA SER A 207 -11.97 21.17 -10.32
C SER A 207 -11.47 21.49 -11.73
N PRO A 208 -10.53 22.42 -11.92
CA PRO A 208 -9.96 22.74 -13.24
C PRO A 208 -9.20 21.56 -13.84
N MET A 209 -8.76 20.62 -13.04
CA MET A 209 -8.21 19.34 -13.45
C MET A 209 -9.02 18.23 -12.81
N PHE A 210 -9.50 17.29 -13.62
CA PHE A 210 -10.25 16.12 -13.17
C PHE A 210 -9.96 14.94 -14.10
N HIS A 211 -10.54 13.77 -13.80
CA HIS A 211 -10.30 12.56 -14.59
C HIS A 211 -11.59 12.11 -15.29
N GLN A 212 -11.43 11.72 -16.55
CA GLN A 212 -12.49 11.07 -17.32
C GLN A 212 -12.06 9.68 -17.74
N ILE A 213 -13.05 8.79 -17.87
CA ILE A 213 -12.97 7.56 -18.64
C ILE A 213 -14.02 7.59 -19.71
N GLU A 214 -13.62 7.36 -20.95
CA GLU A 214 -14.49 7.32 -22.11
C GLU A 214 -14.30 6.02 -22.86
N GLY A 215 -15.38 5.52 -23.44
CA GLY A 215 -15.35 4.33 -24.27
C GLY A 215 -15.92 4.55 -25.65
N LEU A 216 -15.41 3.79 -26.61
CA LEU A 216 -15.84 3.75 -28.00
C LEU A 216 -16.01 2.30 -28.45
N VAL A 217 -17.10 2.04 -29.14
CA VAL A 217 -17.30 0.80 -29.88
C VAL A 217 -17.74 1.19 -31.29
N VAL A 218 -17.05 0.71 -32.31
CA VAL A 218 -17.46 0.85 -33.72
C VAL A 218 -17.32 -0.51 -34.40
N ASP A 219 -18.40 -1.00 -34.95
CA ASP A 219 -18.46 -2.25 -35.70
C ASP A 219 -19.67 -2.23 -36.63
N LYS A 220 -19.88 -3.30 -37.40
CA LYS A 220 -21.08 -3.45 -38.24
C LYS A 220 -22.32 -3.68 -37.40
N GLY A 221 -23.36 -2.93 -37.66
CA GLY A 221 -24.69 -3.16 -37.06
C GLY A 221 -24.82 -2.81 -35.58
N ILE A 222 -23.92 -1.97 -35.03
CA ILE A 222 -24.04 -1.49 -33.66
C ILE A 222 -25.23 -0.56 -33.52
N THR A 223 -25.99 -0.76 -32.44
CA THR A 223 -27.26 -0.07 -32.22
C THR A 223 -27.33 0.65 -30.87
N MET A 224 -28.33 1.50 -30.69
CA MET A 224 -28.65 2.13 -29.41
C MET A 224 -28.98 1.08 -28.31
N ALA A 225 -29.46 -0.10 -28.71
CA ALA A 225 -29.71 -1.19 -27.76
C ALA A 225 -28.40 -1.77 -27.21
N ASP A 226 -27.37 -1.87 -28.04
CA ASP A 226 -26.04 -2.32 -27.62
C ASP A 226 -25.40 -1.31 -26.65
N LEU A 227 -25.52 -0.01 -26.91
CA LEU A 227 -25.13 1.04 -25.97
C LEU A 227 -25.82 0.88 -24.63
N LYS A 228 -27.17 0.78 -24.63
CA LYS A 228 -27.94 0.60 -23.40
C LYS A 228 -27.58 -0.67 -22.65
N GLY A 229 -27.39 -1.78 -23.37
CA GLY A 229 -26.95 -3.06 -22.78
C GLY A 229 -25.62 -2.96 -22.10
N THR A 230 -24.62 -2.40 -22.81
CA THR A 230 -23.26 -2.20 -22.29
C THR A 230 -23.25 -1.32 -21.05
N LEU A 231 -23.91 -0.15 -21.09
CA LEU A 231 -23.93 0.78 -19.96
C LEU A 231 -24.70 0.21 -18.76
N ASN A 232 -25.80 -0.50 -18.98
CA ASN A 232 -26.52 -1.16 -17.89
C ASN A 232 -25.68 -2.25 -17.21
N ALA A 233 -24.87 -3.00 -17.96
CA ALA A 233 -23.97 -3.99 -17.41
C ALA A 233 -22.90 -3.32 -16.53
N VAL A 234 -22.23 -2.28 -17.02
CA VAL A 234 -21.23 -1.50 -16.27
C VAL A 234 -21.84 -0.87 -15.00
N ILE A 235 -23.01 -0.24 -15.12
CA ILE A 235 -23.67 0.42 -13.99
C ILE A 235 -24.05 -0.59 -12.90
N ARG A 236 -24.53 -1.77 -13.27
CA ARG A 236 -24.88 -2.83 -12.31
C ARG A 236 -23.64 -3.41 -11.62
N GLU A 237 -22.53 -3.47 -12.32
CA GLU A 237 -21.27 -3.92 -11.71
C GLU A 237 -20.80 -2.91 -10.65
N ILE A 238 -20.87 -1.60 -10.94
CA ILE A 238 -20.42 -0.53 -10.04
C ILE A 238 -21.39 -0.31 -8.86
N TYR A 239 -22.68 -0.25 -9.12
CA TYR A 239 -23.69 0.19 -8.14
C TYR A 239 -24.60 -0.94 -7.64
N GLY A 240 -24.41 -2.16 -8.14
CA GLY A 240 -25.17 -3.34 -7.77
C GLY A 240 -26.30 -3.70 -8.76
N PRO A 241 -26.72 -4.97 -8.76
CA PRO A 241 -27.62 -5.55 -9.78
C PRO A 241 -29.01 -4.92 -9.83
N GLU A 242 -29.48 -4.36 -8.71
CA GLU A 242 -30.83 -3.75 -8.61
C GLU A 242 -30.83 -2.26 -9.03
N THR A 243 -29.71 -1.72 -9.52
CA THR A 243 -29.64 -0.31 -9.91
C THR A 243 -30.51 -0.02 -11.11
N VAL A 244 -31.42 0.94 -10.94
CA VAL A 244 -32.36 1.40 -11.99
C VAL A 244 -31.72 2.57 -12.73
N THR A 245 -31.67 2.49 -14.05
CA THR A 245 -31.13 3.52 -14.95
C THR A 245 -32.23 4.26 -15.68
N ARG A 246 -31.97 5.51 -16.02
CA ARG A 246 -32.79 6.35 -16.86
C ARG A 246 -31.96 7.00 -17.95
N PHE A 247 -32.34 6.87 -19.21
CA PHE A 247 -31.69 7.51 -20.36
C PHE A 247 -32.50 8.73 -20.73
N ARG A 248 -31.92 9.91 -20.65
CA ARG A 248 -32.56 11.19 -21.02
C ARG A 248 -31.97 11.70 -22.33
N PRO A 249 -32.74 12.14 -23.32
CA PRO A 249 -32.21 12.80 -24.51
C PRO A 249 -31.33 13.99 -24.14
N HIS A 250 -30.18 14.13 -24.81
CA HIS A 250 -29.27 15.25 -24.68
C HIS A 250 -28.64 15.55 -26.05
N HIS A 251 -27.82 16.58 -26.15
CA HIS A 251 -27.09 16.92 -27.37
C HIS A 251 -25.58 16.96 -27.08
N PHE A 252 -24.81 16.19 -27.88
CA PHE A 252 -23.36 16.33 -27.99
C PHE A 252 -23.01 16.42 -29.49
N PRO A 253 -22.02 17.28 -29.90
CA PRO A 253 -21.68 17.46 -31.30
C PRO A 253 -21.21 16.18 -32.00
N PHE A 254 -20.57 15.29 -31.25
CA PHE A 254 -19.90 14.07 -31.74
C PHE A 254 -20.77 12.81 -31.67
N THR A 255 -21.99 12.91 -31.13
CA THR A 255 -22.97 11.78 -31.08
C THR A 255 -24.36 12.21 -31.52
N GLU A 256 -25.09 11.30 -32.20
CA GLU A 256 -26.49 11.46 -32.58
C GLU A 256 -27.14 10.10 -32.84
N PRO A 257 -28.20 9.70 -32.12
CA PRO A 257 -28.75 10.38 -30.95
C PRO A 257 -27.83 10.37 -29.75
N SER A 258 -27.95 11.40 -28.91
CA SER A 258 -27.20 11.54 -27.68
C SER A 258 -28.11 11.40 -26.46
N CYS A 259 -27.57 10.97 -25.34
CA CYS A 259 -28.29 10.87 -24.08
C CYS A 259 -27.37 11.09 -22.89
N GLU A 260 -27.94 11.55 -21.80
CA GLU A 260 -27.39 11.43 -20.46
C GLU A 260 -27.99 10.21 -19.78
N VAL A 261 -27.17 9.59 -18.90
CA VAL A 261 -27.63 8.41 -18.16
C VAL A 261 -27.60 8.74 -16.67
N ASP A 262 -28.77 8.59 -16.07
CA ASP A 262 -28.98 8.77 -14.64
C ASP A 262 -29.17 7.41 -13.97
N ILE A 263 -28.76 7.32 -12.71
CA ILE A 263 -29.14 6.23 -11.81
C ILE A 263 -30.14 6.72 -10.76
N GLN A 264 -31.00 5.85 -10.31
CA GLN A 264 -31.83 6.13 -9.15
C GLN A 264 -30.94 6.41 -7.94
N CYS A 265 -31.22 7.48 -7.22
CA CYS A 265 -30.40 7.91 -6.12
C CYS A 265 -30.23 6.80 -5.07
N TYR A 266 -29.03 6.29 -4.95
CA TYR A 266 -28.68 5.21 -4.03
C TYR A 266 -28.91 5.57 -2.54
N LYS A 267 -28.94 6.86 -2.20
CA LYS A 267 -29.11 7.33 -0.82
C LYS A 267 -30.57 7.40 -0.39
N CYS A 268 -31.48 7.78 -1.28
CA CYS A 268 -32.89 7.98 -0.95
C CYS A 268 -33.84 7.04 -1.69
N GLY A 269 -33.33 6.15 -2.55
CA GLY A 269 -34.14 5.23 -3.32
C GLY A 269 -35.20 5.94 -4.19
N GLY A 270 -34.82 7.08 -4.78
CA GLY A 270 -35.71 7.85 -5.68
C GLY A 270 -36.67 8.82 -4.98
N LYS A 271 -36.68 8.91 -3.65
CA LYS A 271 -37.61 9.78 -2.88
C LYS A 271 -37.25 11.26 -2.88
N GLY A 272 -36.06 11.61 -3.31
CA GLY A 272 -35.49 12.95 -3.20
C GLY A 272 -34.72 13.18 -1.91
N CYS A 273 -33.50 13.73 -1.99
CA CYS A 273 -32.66 14.09 -0.85
C CYS A 273 -31.66 15.19 -1.27
N PRO A 274 -30.90 15.78 -0.34
CA PRO A 274 -29.89 16.79 -0.68
C PRO A 274 -28.85 16.30 -1.70
N THR A 275 -28.46 15.01 -1.69
CA THR A 275 -27.50 14.42 -2.62
C THR A 275 -27.99 14.46 -4.07
N CYS A 276 -29.26 14.18 -4.32
CA CYS A 276 -29.89 14.26 -5.64
C CYS A 276 -30.64 15.58 -5.84
N LYS A 277 -30.44 16.58 -5.00
CA LYS A 277 -31.09 17.90 -5.06
C LYS A 277 -32.63 17.82 -5.13
N GLY A 278 -33.22 16.79 -4.51
CA GLY A 278 -34.66 16.55 -4.49
C GLY A 278 -35.22 15.77 -5.68
N GLU A 279 -34.43 15.51 -6.71
CA GLU A 279 -34.91 14.87 -7.97
C GLU A 279 -35.08 13.35 -7.89
N GLY A 280 -34.42 12.70 -6.93
CA GLY A 280 -34.42 11.23 -6.82
C GLY A 280 -33.50 10.52 -7.82
N TRP A 281 -32.82 11.26 -8.71
CA TRP A 281 -31.93 10.74 -9.74
C TRP A 281 -30.56 11.44 -9.66
N ILE A 282 -29.52 10.74 -10.06
CA ILE A 282 -28.14 11.25 -10.13
C ILE A 282 -27.60 10.95 -11.53
N GLU A 283 -27.25 12.00 -12.27
CA GLU A 283 -26.55 11.90 -13.54
C GLU A 283 -25.15 11.35 -13.32
N ILE A 284 -24.74 10.34 -14.11
CA ILE A 284 -23.45 9.68 -13.99
C ILE A 284 -22.59 9.78 -15.24
N LEU A 285 -23.19 9.82 -16.43
CA LEU A 285 -22.43 9.85 -17.69
C LEU A 285 -23.23 10.41 -18.84
N GLY A 286 -22.51 10.87 -19.87
CA GLY A 286 -23.05 11.18 -21.20
C GLY A 286 -22.71 10.07 -22.19
N ALA A 287 -23.60 9.82 -23.15
CA ALA A 287 -23.43 8.77 -24.16
C ALA A 287 -24.18 9.08 -25.43
N GLY A 288 -23.91 8.32 -26.50
CA GLY A 288 -24.69 8.37 -27.74
C GLY A 288 -24.11 7.54 -28.87
N MET A 289 -24.85 7.47 -29.98
CA MET A 289 -24.30 6.85 -31.18
C MET A 289 -23.34 7.80 -31.86
N VAL A 290 -22.22 7.28 -32.33
CA VAL A 290 -21.17 8.10 -32.98
C VAL A 290 -21.73 8.82 -34.18
N HIS A 291 -21.53 10.13 -34.27
CA HIS A 291 -22.09 10.94 -35.35
C HIS A 291 -21.46 10.53 -36.69
N PRO A 292 -22.26 10.36 -37.76
CA PRO A 292 -21.75 9.95 -39.09
C PRO A 292 -20.60 10.82 -39.65
N LYS A 293 -20.60 12.12 -39.34
CA LYS A 293 -19.48 13.02 -39.74
C LYS A 293 -18.18 12.65 -39.05
N VAL A 294 -18.21 12.18 -37.81
CA VAL A 294 -17.03 11.74 -37.07
C VAL A 294 -16.44 10.48 -37.73
N LEU A 295 -17.28 9.50 -38.06
CA LEU A 295 -16.86 8.30 -38.79
C LEU A 295 -16.21 8.64 -40.12
N ARG A 296 -16.91 9.48 -40.96
CA ARG A 296 -16.36 9.92 -42.26
C ARG A 296 -15.03 10.67 -42.10
N GLY A 297 -14.90 11.51 -41.05
CA GLY A 297 -13.67 12.23 -40.75
C GLY A 297 -12.48 11.31 -40.46
N CYS A 298 -12.74 10.11 -39.97
CA CYS A 298 -11.75 9.05 -39.73
C CYS A 298 -11.62 8.06 -40.92
N GLY A 299 -12.27 8.33 -42.07
CA GLY A 299 -12.20 7.47 -43.26
C GLY A 299 -13.08 6.19 -43.14
N ILE A 300 -14.05 6.16 -42.22
CA ILE A 300 -14.94 5.03 -41.98
C ILE A 300 -16.29 5.31 -42.65
N ASP A 301 -16.82 4.34 -43.42
CA ASP A 301 -18.12 4.45 -44.10
C ASP A 301 -19.27 4.26 -43.09
N PRO A 302 -20.09 5.29 -42.79
CA PRO A 302 -21.20 5.18 -41.85
C PRO A 302 -22.37 4.40 -42.36
N GLU A 303 -22.41 4.04 -43.65
CA GLU A 303 -23.43 3.13 -44.19
C GLU A 303 -23.11 1.65 -43.88
N GLU A 304 -21.84 1.34 -43.66
CA GLU A 304 -21.39 0.01 -43.34
C GLU A 304 -21.14 -0.19 -41.82
N TYR A 305 -20.63 0.85 -41.16
CA TYR A 305 -20.25 0.83 -39.76
C TYR A 305 -21.07 1.83 -38.94
N SER A 306 -21.39 1.40 -37.74
CA SER A 306 -22.03 2.25 -36.73
C SER A 306 -21.30 2.06 -35.39
N GLY A 307 -21.53 2.95 -34.46
CA GLY A 307 -20.85 2.84 -33.17
C GLY A 307 -21.51 3.67 -32.10
N PHE A 308 -21.07 3.47 -30.87
CA PHE A 308 -21.48 4.29 -29.75
C PHE A 308 -20.24 4.75 -28.96
N ALA A 309 -20.41 5.88 -28.26
CA ALA A 309 -19.44 6.40 -27.32
C ALA A 309 -20.12 6.81 -26.02
N PHE A 310 -19.35 6.78 -24.94
CA PHE A 310 -19.79 7.22 -23.61
C PHE A 310 -18.62 7.81 -22.84
N GLY A 311 -18.91 8.69 -21.86
CA GLY A 311 -17.88 9.29 -21.03
C GLY A 311 -18.41 9.66 -19.65
N MET A 312 -17.61 9.38 -18.61
CA MET A 312 -17.92 9.66 -17.21
C MET A 312 -16.74 10.27 -16.46
N GLY A 313 -17.03 11.12 -15.48
CA GLY A 313 -16.05 11.66 -14.56
C GLY A 313 -15.76 10.68 -13.44
N LEU A 314 -14.48 10.35 -13.23
CA LEU A 314 -14.07 9.37 -12.22
C LEU A 314 -14.22 9.91 -10.79
N GLU A 315 -14.07 11.22 -10.58
CA GLU A 315 -14.27 11.86 -9.27
C GLU A 315 -15.66 11.62 -8.73
N ARG A 316 -16.67 11.73 -9.60
CA ARG A 316 -18.08 11.49 -9.20
C ARG A 316 -18.30 10.06 -8.72
N LEU A 317 -17.63 9.09 -9.35
CA LEU A 317 -17.65 7.69 -8.91
C LEU A 317 -16.96 7.55 -7.55
N ALA A 318 -15.76 8.12 -7.39
CA ALA A 318 -14.98 8.06 -6.14
C ALA A 318 -15.74 8.74 -4.98
N LEU A 319 -16.33 9.92 -5.21
CA LEU A 319 -17.15 10.60 -4.21
C LEU A 319 -18.34 9.73 -3.75
N GLY A 320 -18.99 9.05 -4.71
CA GLY A 320 -20.12 8.15 -4.41
C GLY A 320 -19.69 6.90 -3.65
N GLN A 321 -18.68 6.21 -4.13
CA GLN A 321 -18.20 4.92 -3.59
C GLN A 321 -17.62 5.08 -2.18
N TYR A 322 -16.77 6.08 -1.98
CA TYR A 322 -16.11 6.34 -0.70
C TYR A 322 -16.87 7.31 0.20
N LYS A 323 -18.04 7.80 -0.22
CA LYS A 323 -18.88 8.76 0.54
C LYS A 323 -18.14 10.05 0.88
N ILE A 324 -17.25 10.49 -0.01
CA ILE A 324 -16.52 11.75 0.12
C ILE A 324 -17.49 12.89 -0.20
N SER A 325 -17.56 13.88 0.67
CA SER A 325 -18.53 14.98 0.57
C SER A 325 -18.06 16.17 -0.25
N ASP A 326 -16.75 16.28 -0.50
CA ASP A 326 -16.13 17.44 -1.14
C ASP A 326 -14.98 16.97 -2.05
N MET A 327 -15.05 17.34 -3.33
CA MET A 327 -14.05 16.95 -4.34
C MET A 327 -12.66 17.48 -4.03
N ARG A 328 -12.54 18.64 -3.38
CA ARG A 328 -11.26 19.26 -3.05
C ARG A 328 -10.38 18.35 -2.19
N LEU A 329 -10.97 17.54 -1.31
CA LEU A 329 -10.26 16.57 -0.47
C LEU A 329 -9.44 15.56 -1.29
N ILE A 330 -9.89 15.24 -2.51
CA ILE A 330 -9.17 14.33 -3.42
C ILE A 330 -7.85 14.94 -3.88
N PHE A 331 -7.78 16.27 -4.01
CA PHE A 331 -6.65 16.98 -4.62
C PHE A 331 -5.74 17.72 -3.61
N GLU A 332 -6.18 17.88 -2.35
CA GLU A 332 -5.43 18.59 -1.31
C GLU A 332 -4.21 17.82 -0.78
N ASN A 333 -4.12 16.54 -1.08
CA ASN A 333 -3.02 15.66 -0.64
C ASN A 333 -2.84 15.63 0.90
N ASP A 334 -3.94 15.77 1.67
CA ASP A 334 -3.91 15.68 3.12
C ASP A 334 -3.74 14.21 3.54
N ILE A 335 -2.64 13.90 4.23
CA ILE A 335 -2.33 12.52 4.65
C ILE A 335 -3.42 11.94 5.57
N ARG A 336 -4.06 12.75 6.41
CA ARG A 336 -5.16 12.31 7.30
C ARG A 336 -6.39 11.87 6.53
N PHE A 337 -6.58 12.41 5.32
CA PHE A 337 -7.63 11.99 4.40
C PHE A 337 -7.20 10.70 3.68
N LEU A 338 -5.98 10.67 3.15
CA LEU A 338 -5.47 9.53 2.37
C LEU A 338 -5.31 8.24 3.20
N GLU A 339 -5.00 8.35 4.49
CA GLU A 339 -4.89 7.21 5.41
C GLU A 339 -6.24 6.50 5.72
N GLN A 340 -7.36 7.05 5.25
CA GLN A 340 -8.69 6.46 5.45
C GLN A 340 -9.05 5.38 4.40
N PHE A 341 -8.22 5.20 3.37
CA PHE A 341 -8.49 4.34 2.22
C PHE A 341 -7.47 3.23 2.05
#